data_5f2bf106b590fdb38ce36790df18d1df
#
_entry.id   5f2bf106b590fdb38ce36790df18d1df
#
_cell.length_a   1.000
_cell.length_b   1.000
_cell.length_c   1.000
_cell.angle_alpha   90.00
_cell.angle_beta   90.00
_cell.angle_gamma   90.00
#
_symmetry.space_group_name_H-M   'P 1'
#
loop_
_entity.id
_entity.type
_entity.pdbx_description
1 polymer ?
#
loop_
_entity_poly.entity_id
_entity_poly.type
_entity_poly.pdbx_seq_one_letter_code
_entity_poly.pdbx_strand_id
1 'polypeptide(L)'
;MKTVQFFWHYFKVYKFSFVVVILMIVLATFAQALFPVFSGQAVTQLANLVQAYQNGNPELVWQSLSGIMVNLGLLVLVLFISSVIYMCLMTRVIAESTNEMRKGLFGKLAQLTVSFFDRRQDGDILSHFTSDLDNILQAFNESLIQVMSNIVLYIGLILVMFSRNVTLALITIASTPLAFLMLIFIVKMARKYTNLQQKEVGKLNAYMDESISGQKAVIVQGIQEDMMAGFLEQNERVRKATFKGRMFSGILFPVMNVMSLINTAIVIFAGSAVLLNDKSIETSTALGLIVMFAQFSQQYYQPIIQVAASWGSLQLAFTGAERIQEMFDAEEEIRPEKAPTFTKLQESVEISHIDFSYLPDKPILKDVSISAPKGQMTAVVGPTGSGKTTIMNLINRFYDVDAGGIYFDGKDIRGYDLDSLRSKVGIVLQDSVLFSGTIRDNIRFGVPDASQEMVEVAAKATHIHDYIESLPDKYDTLIDDDQSIFSTGQKQLISIARTLMTDPEVLILDEATSNVDTVTESKIQHAMEVVVAGRTSFVIAHRLKTILNADQIIVLKDGEVIERGNHHELLKLGGFYSELYHNQFVFE
;
A
#
# COMPACT_ATOMS: atom_id res chain seq x y z
N MET A 1 -9.89 14.95 -10.42
CA MET A 1 -8.96 16.10 -10.66
C MET A 1 -7.74 16.04 -9.76
N LYS A 2 -7.87 15.76 -8.45
CA LYS A 2 -6.74 15.58 -7.50
C LYS A 2 -5.75 14.49 -7.93
N THR A 3 -6.23 13.32 -8.37
CA THR A 3 -5.40 12.18 -8.77
C THR A 3 -4.50 12.48 -9.98
N VAL A 4 -5.01 13.24 -10.98
CA VAL A 4 -4.20 13.67 -12.12
C VAL A 4 -3.10 14.66 -11.68
N GLN A 5 -3.41 15.55 -10.72
CA GLN A 5 -2.43 16.47 -10.15
C GLN A 5 -1.36 15.73 -9.34
N PHE A 6 -1.75 14.67 -8.62
CA PHE A 6 -0.85 13.79 -7.91
C PHE A 6 0.19 13.18 -8.87
N PHE A 7 -0.24 12.53 -9.95
CA PHE A 7 0.68 11.97 -10.93
C PHE A 7 1.55 13.04 -11.59
N TRP A 8 0.95 14.19 -11.94
CA TRP A 8 1.70 15.28 -12.53
C TRP A 8 2.81 15.81 -11.63
N HIS A 9 2.63 15.77 -10.30
CA HIS A 9 3.66 16.18 -9.35
C HIS A 9 4.95 15.38 -9.54
N TYR A 10 4.86 14.06 -9.72
CA TYR A 10 6.02 13.19 -9.92
C TYR A 10 6.55 13.20 -11.36
N PHE A 11 5.67 13.27 -12.36
CA PHE A 11 6.10 13.25 -13.77
C PHE A 11 6.67 14.59 -14.27
N LYS A 12 6.30 15.72 -13.68
CA LYS A 12 6.80 17.04 -14.08
C LYS A 12 8.33 17.18 -14.03
N VAL A 13 9.01 16.40 -13.18
CA VAL A 13 10.47 16.35 -13.09
C VAL A 13 11.07 15.81 -14.39
N TYR A 14 10.39 14.86 -15.04
CA TYR A 14 10.83 14.18 -16.26
C TYR A 14 10.16 14.72 -17.53
N LYS A 15 9.68 15.97 -17.51
CA LYS A 15 8.92 16.59 -18.62
C LYS A 15 9.58 16.46 -19.98
N PHE A 16 10.92 16.57 -20.06
CA PHE A 16 11.66 16.42 -21.32
C PHE A 16 11.58 14.99 -21.86
N SER A 17 11.83 13.99 -21.00
CA SER A 17 11.69 12.58 -21.38
C SER A 17 10.26 12.26 -21.81
N PHE A 18 9.26 12.85 -21.17
CA PHE A 18 7.85 12.66 -21.51
C PHE A 18 7.50 13.25 -22.89
N VAL A 19 8.04 14.41 -23.22
CA VAL A 19 7.90 15.02 -24.57
C VAL A 19 8.53 14.12 -25.63
N VAL A 20 9.74 13.59 -25.37
CA VAL A 20 10.40 12.67 -26.31
C VAL A 20 9.58 11.39 -26.48
N VAL A 21 9.04 10.83 -25.39
CA VAL A 21 8.16 9.65 -25.43
C VAL A 21 6.94 9.92 -26.31
N ILE A 22 6.24 11.04 -26.14
CA ILE A 22 5.07 11.40 -26.95
C ILE A 22 5.49 11.53 -28.44
N LEU A 23 6.59 12.19 -28.74
CA LEU A 23 7.08 12.32 -30.11
C LEU A 23 7.40 10.96 -30.75
N MET A 24 8.04 10.06 -29.99
CA MET A 24 8.37 8.72 -30.48
C MET A 24 7.13 7.85 -30.64
N ILE A 25 6.13 7.97 -29.76
CA ILE A 25 4.82 7.29 -29.94
C ILE A 25 4.14 7.79 -31.22
N VAL A 26 4.09 9.11 -31.44
CA VAL A 26 3.48 9.66 -32.67
C VAL A 26 4.23 9.17 -33.91
N LEU A 27 5.56 9.17 -33.88
CA LEU A 27 6.37 8.68 -34.99
C LEU A 27 6.15 7.18 -35.27
N ALA A 28 6.17 6.35 -34.23
CA ALA A 28 5.92 4.91 -34.34
C ALA A 28 4.52 4.61 -34.87
N THR A 29 3.49 5.25 -34.31
CA THR A 29 2.10 5.01 -34.69
C THR A 29 1.79 5.54 -36.09
N PHE A 30 2.41 6.66 -36.50
CA PHE A 30 2.31 7.16 -37.86
C PHE A 30 2.98 6.22 -38.87
N ALA A 31 4.17 5.70 -38.54
CA ALA A 31 4.81 4.67 -39.36
C ALA A 31 3.94 3.42 -39.46
N GLN A 32 3.31 2.97 -38.37
CA GLN A 32 2.38 1.84 -38.37
C GLN A 32 1.13 2.10 -39.25
N ALA A 33 0.56 3.30 -39.21
CA ALA A 33 -0.60 3.70 -40.00
C ALA A 33 -0.27 3.79 -41.51
N LEU A 34 0.98 4.06 -41.88
CA LEU A 34 1.43 4.12 -43.29
C LEU A 34 1.75 2.73 -43.86
N PHE A 35 1.94 1.71 -43.05
CA PHE A 35 2.29 0.37 -43.51
C PHE A 35 1.33 -0.19 -44.56
N PRO A 36 -0.03 -0.13 -44.39
CA PRO A 36 -0.98 -0.56 -45.42
C PRO A 36 -0.86 0.22 -46.73
N VAL A 37 -0.45 1.49 -46.65
CA VAL A 37 -0.26 2.33 -47.86
C VAL A 37 0.85 1.79 -48.75
N PHE A 38 2.03 1.56 -48.18
CA PHE A 38 3.16 1.02 -48.94
C PHE A 38 2.91 -0.41 -49.38
N SER A 39 2.21 -1.22 -48.57
CA SER A 39 1.79 -2.57 -48.93
C SER A 39 0.84 -2.55 -50.14
N GLY A 40 -0.17 -1.68 -50.16
CA GLY A 40 -1.07 -1.51 -51.30
C GLY A 40 -0.36 -1.00 -52.56
N GLN A 41 0.56 -0.05 -52.42
CA GLN A 41 1.39 0.43 -53.51
C GLN A 41 2.28 -0.69 -54.08
N ALA A 42 2.84 -1.56 -53.24
CA ALA A 42 3.61 -2.72 -53.69
C ALA A 42 2.75 -3.68 -54.55
N VAL A 43 1.49 -3.93 -54.15
CA VAL A 43 0.56 -4.73 -54.92
C VAL A 43 0.22 -4.06 -56.25
N THR A 44 0.00 -2.75 -56.30
CA THR A 44 -0.17 -1.99 -57.56
C THR A 44 1.00 -2.21 -58.52
N GLN A 45 2.23 -2.07 -57.98
CA GLN A 45 3.43 -2.23 -58.82
C GLN A 45 3.65 -3.69 -59.26
N LEU A 46 3.30 -4.67 -58.41
CA LEU A 46 3.31 -6.08 -58.81
C LEU A 46 2.34 -6.34 -59.96
N ALA A 47 1.12 -5.79 -59.90
CA ALA A 47 0.17 -5.91 -60.99
C ALA A 47 0.67 -5.25 -62.28
N ASN A 48 1.27 -4.06 -62.17
CA ASN A 48 1.91 -3.37 -63.30
C ASN A 48 3.09 -4.17 -63.88
N LEU A 49 3.87 -4.83 -63.02
CA LEU A 49 4.99 -5.67 -63.46
C LEU A 49 4.52 -6.86 -64.31
N VAL A 50 3.42 -7.50 -63.94
CA VAL A 50 2.82 -8.61 -64.74
C VAL A 50 2.41 -8.11 -66.11
N GLN A 51 1.79 -6.93 -66.23
CA GLN A 51 1.45 -6.30 -67.52
C GLN A 51 2.70 -5.90 -68.33
N ALA A 52 3.71 -5.34 -67.66
CA ALA A 52 4.96 -4.93 -68.29
C ALA A 52 5.77 -6.10 -68.86
N TYR A 53 5.76 -7.24 -68.19
CA TYR A 53 6.32 -8.50 -68.71
C TYR A 53 5.62 -8.99 -69.99
N GLN A 54 4.30 -8.84 -70.07
CA GLN A 54 3.53 -9.17 -71.27
C GLN A 54 3.85 -8.20 -72.44
N ASN A 55 4.21 -6.95 -72.08
CA ASN A 55 4.52 -5.88 -73.09
C ASN A 55 6.02 -5.73 -73.41
N GLY A 56 6.91 -6.53 -72.81
CA GLY A 56 8.35 -6.57 -73.08
C GLY A 56 9.24 -5.51 -72.45
N ASN A 57 8.73 -4.70 -71.48
CA ASN A 57 9.48 -3.61 -70.80
C ASN A 57 9.38 -3.69 -69.24
N PRO A 58 9.97 -4.69 -68.58
CA PRO A 58 9.82 -4.87 -67.14
C PRO A 58 10.76 -3.98 -66.28
N GLU A 59 11.84 -3.42 -66.81
CA GLU A 59 12.91 -2.79 -66.02
C GLU A 59 12.46 -1.57 -65.20
N LEU A 60 11.65 -0.67 -65.78
CA LEU A 60 11.14 0.52 -65.07
C LEU A 60 10.24 0.18 -63.87
N VAL A 61 9.47 -0.92 -63.99
CA VAL A 61 8.57 -1.35 -62.91
C VAL A 61 9.35 -2.03 -61.79
N TRP A 62 10.43 -2.75 -62.12
CA TRP A 62 11.34 -3.29 -61.11
C TRP A 62 11.98 -2.21 -60.28
N GLN A 63 12.40 -1.10 -60.89
CA GLN A 63 12.99 0.04 -60.16
C GLN A 63 11.96 0.67 -59.22
N SER A 64 10.71 0.86 -59.64
CA SER A 64 9.65 1.40 -58.79
C SER A 64 9.33 0.48 -57.64
N LEU A 65 9.23 -0.86 -57.88
CA LEU A 65 8.96 -1.82 -56.83
C LEU A 65 10.08 -1.90 -55.78
N SER A 66 11.35 -1.90 -56.25
CA SER A 66 12.50 -1.88 -55.33
C SER A 66 12.51 -0.65 -54.43
N GLY A 67 12.15 0.53 -54.95
CA GLY A 67 12.00 1.78 -54.21
C GLY A 67 10.93 1.66 -53.10
N ILE A 68 9.77 1.05 -53.41
CA ILE A 68 8.71 0.82 -52.41
C ILE A 68 9.19 -0.17 -51.33
N MET A 69 9.92 -1.22 -51.68
CA MET A 69 10.46 -2.17 -50.70
C MET A 69 11.48 -1.54 -49.78
N VAL A 70 12.35 -0.66 -50.30
CA VAL A 70 13.29 0.12 -49.48
C VAL A 70 12.54 1.04 -48.52
N ASN A 71 11.51 1.77 -49.01
CA ASN A 71 10.70 2.64 -48.17
C ASN A 71 9.95 1.87 -47.07
N LEU A 72 9.45 0.67 -47.39
CA LEU A 72 8.80 -0.20 -46.42
C LEU A 72 9.81 -0.69 -45.35
N GLY A 73 11.02 -1.04 -45.76
CA GLY A 73 12.10 -1.41 -44.85
C GLY A 73 12.50 -0.25 -43.92
N LEU A 74 12.62 0.97 -44.46
CA LEU A 74 12.88 2.17 -43.66
C LEU A 74 11.76 2.48 -42.67
N LEU A 75 10.50 2.31 -43.09
CA LEU A 75 9.33 2.52 -42.25
C LEU A 75 9.31 1.53 -41.06
N VAL A 76 9.61 0.24 -41.32
CA VAL A 76 9.73 -0.79 -40.27
C VAL A 76 10.89 -0.44 -39.32
N LEU A 77 12.02 0.03 -39.85
CA LEU A 77 13.16 0.46 -39.05
C LEU A 77 12.82 1.67 -38.13
N VAL A 78 12.12 2.67 -38.68
CA VAL A 78 11.63 3.82 -37.91
C VAL A 78 10.66 3.37 -36.82
N LEU A 79 9.71 2.49 -37.14
CA LEU A 79 8.78 1.92 -36.17
C LEU A 79 9.54 1.21 -35.04
N PHE A 80 10.49 0.35 -35.37
CA PHE A 80 11.29 -0.41 -34.40
C PHE A 80 12.09 0.51 -33.49
N ILE A 81 12.90 1.42 -34.07
CA ILE A 81 13.74 2.35 -33.29
C ILE A 81 12.89 3.24 -32.38
N SER A 82 11.82 3.83 -32.91
CA SER A 82 10.92 4.68 -32.12
C SER A 82 10.26 3.91 -30.99
N SER A 83 9.84 2.66 -31.24
CA SER A 83 9.23 1.80 -30.21
C SER A 83 10.21 1.47 -29.09
N VAL A 84 11.44 1.11 -29.42
CA VAL A 84 12.49 0.84 -28.42
C VAL A 84 12.78 2.09 -27.58
N ILE A 85 12.92 3.24 -28.22
CA ILE A 85 13.23 4.50 -27.52
C ILE A 85 12.11 4.87 -26.55
N TYR A 86 10.85 4.94 -26.99
CA TYR A 86 9.76 5.35 -26.09
C TYR A 86 9.56 4.34 -24.96
N MET A 87 9.69 3.03 -25.24
CA MET A 87 9.56 1.99 -24.21
C MET A 87 10.64 2.10 -23.15
N CYS A 88 11.91 2.20 -23.54
CA CYS A 88 13.02 2.35 -22.60
C CYS A 88 12.93 3.63 -21.76
N LEU A 89 12.63 4.77 -22.40
CA LEU A 89 12.49 6.04 -21.69
C LEU A 89 11.32 6.03 -20.71
N MET A 90 10.16 5.49 -21.14
CA MET A 90 8.97 5.47 -20.28
C MET A 90 9.16 4.53 -19.10
N THR A 91 9.72 3.33 -19.30
CA THR A 91 10.04 2.40 -18.21
C THR A 91 10.96 3.06 -17.17
N ARG A 92 11.98 3.82 -17.63
CA ARG A 92 12.84 4.56 -16.72
C ARG A 92 12.08 5.63 -15.94
N VAL A 93 11.30 6.47 -16.62
CA VAL A 93 10.51 7.53 -15.97
C VAL A 93 9.56 6.96 -14.93
N ILE A 94 8.89 5.85 -15.24
CA ILE A 94 7.95 5.21 -14.33
C ILE A 94 8.68 4.62 -13.11
N ALA A 95 9.79 3.90 -13.34
CA ALA A 95 10.56 3.31 -12.25
C ALA A 95 11.12 4.37 -11.28
N GLU A 96 11.69 5.45 -11.81
CA GLU A 96 12.20 6.57 -11.01
C GLU A 96 11.07 7.29 -10.26
N SER A 97 9.93 7.57 -10.93
CA SER A 97 8.77 8.21 -10.29
C SER A 97 8.17 7.34 -9.17
N THR A 98 8.04 6.02 -9.39
CA THR A 98 7.53 5.10 -8.36
C THR A 98 8.49 5.00 -7.17
N ASN A 99 9.81 5.03 -7.42
CA ASN A 99 10.80 5.06 -6.35
C ASN A 99 10.69 6.34 -5.51
N GLU A 100 10.49 7.50 -6.13
CA GLU A 100 10.27 8.75 -5.41
C GLU A 100 8.93 8.75 -4.64
N MET A 101 7.86 8.15 -5.19
CA MET A 101 6.61 7.94 -4.46
C MET A 101 6.82 7.07 -3.21
N ARG A 102 7.58 5.97 -3.35
CA ARG A 102 7.87 5.07 -2.22
C ARG A 102 8.67 5.75 -1.12
N LYS A 103 9.71 6.53 -1.49
CA LYS A 103 10.50 7.32 -0.54
C LYS A 103 9.64 8.38 0.17
N GLY A 104 8.84 9.12 -0.60
CA GLY A 104 7.93 10.14 -0.06
C GLY A 104 6.91 9.53 0.90
N LEU A 105 6.33 8.39 0.53
CA LEU A 105 5.36 7.66 1.36
C LEU A 105 5.98 7.18 2.67
N PHE A 106 7.21 6.63 2.61
CA PHE A 106 7.93 6.20 3.82
C PHE A 106 8.33 7.40 4.70
N GLY A 107 8.77 8.50 4.08
CA GLY A 107 9.06 9.73 4.82
C GLY A 107 7.82 10.31 5.50
N LYS A 108 6.66 10.25 4.84
CA LYS A 108 5.37 10.66 5.44
C LYS A 108 4.98 9.75 6.61
N LEU A 109 5.16 8.41 6.47
CA LEU A 109 4.86 7.46 7.53
C LEU A 109 5.57 7.82 8.86
N ALA A 110 6.83 8.25 8.78
CA ALA A 110 7.62 8.67 9.95
C ALA A 110 7.14 9.97 10.61
N GLN A 111 6.23 10.71 9.99
CA GLN A 111 5.71 12.00 10.47
C GLN A 111 4.25 11.92 10.93
N LEU A 112 3.58 10.79 10.69
CA LEU A 112 2.17 10.60 11.03
C LEU A 112 1.98 10.44 12.54
N THR A 113 0.80 10.87 13.01
CA THR A 113 0.39 10.69 14.41
C THR A 113 0.20 9.22 14.78
N VAL A 114 0.40 8.85 16.05
CA VAL A 114 0.09 7.50 16.55
C VAL A 114 -1.38 7.14 16.30
N SER A 115 -2.28 8.11 16.39
CA SER A 115 -3.71 7.96 16.07
C SER A 115 -3.97 7.39 14.66
N PHE A 116 -3.10 7.68 13.70
CA PHE A 116 -3.21 7.13 12.35
C PHE A 116 -3.00 5.61 12.34
N PHE A 117 -2.03 5.12 13.11
CA PHE A 117 -1.71 3.68 13.23
C PHE A 117 -2.77 2.94 14.05
N ASP A 118 -3.23 3.51 15.17
CA ASP A 118 -4.23 2.88 16.04
C ASP A 118 -5.60 2.70 15.36
N ARG A 119 -5.93 3.55 14.39
CA ARG A 119 -7.21 3.49 13.65
C ARG A 119 -7.18 2.59 12.43
N ARG A 120 -6.03 2.10 12.02
CA ARG A 120 -5.85 1.30 10.78
C ARG A 120 -5.20 -0.04 11.09
N GLN A 121 -5.49 -1.02 10.26
CA GLN A 121 -4.82 -2.31 10.33
C GLN A 121 -3.45 -2.22 9.64
N ASP A 122 -2.43 -2.88 10.18
CA ASP A 122 -1.08 -2.92 9.61
C ASP A 122 -1.07 -3.39 8.15
N GLY A 123 -1.92 -4.38 7.82
CA GLY A 123 -2.08 -4.88 6.46
C GLY A 123 -2.60 -3.83 5.47
N ASP A 124 -3.46 -2.90 5.91
CA ASP A 124 -3.93 -1.80 5.08
C ASP A 124 -2.79 -0.81 4.79
N ILE A 125 -2.02 -0.43 5.81
CA ILE A 125 -0.84 0.43 5.65
C ILE A 125 0.19 -0.23 4.71
N LEU A 126 0.50 -1.50 4.91
CA LEU A 126 1.44 -2.25 4.08
C LEU A 126 0.97 -2.32 2.61
N SER A 127 -0.35 -2.40 2.38
CA SER A 127 -0.92 -2.45 1.03
C SER A 127 -0.60 -1.20 0.20
N HIS A 128 -0.40 -0.02 0.82
CA HIS A 128 0.00 1.20 0.12
C HIS A 128 1.41 1.10 -0.46
N PHE A 129 2.33 0.41 0.24
CA PHE A 129 3.72 0.22 -0.20
C PHE A 129 3.90 -0.92 -1.20
N THR A 130 2.96 -1.85 -1.25
CA THR A 130 2.99 -3.04 -2.10
C THR A 130 1.96 -2.92 -3.22
N SER A 131 0.75 -3.43 -3.04
CA SER A 131 -0.25 -3.57 -4.09
C SER A 131 -0.68 -2.25 -4.74
N ASP A 132 -0.81 -1.15 -3.98
CA ASP A 132 -1.25 0.14 -4.55
C ASP A 132 -0.15 0.74 -5.45
N LEU A 133 1.11 0.74 -5.01
CA LEU A 133 2.24 1.19 -5.83
C LEU A 133 2.47 0.25 -7.03
N ASP A 134 2.32 -1.06 -6.87
CA ASP A 134 2.49 -2.03 -7.96
C ASP A 134 1.37 -1.89 -9.00
N ASN A 135 0.13 -1.64 -8.59
CA ASN A 135 -0.98 -1.33 -9.51
C ASN A 135 -0.70 -0.06 -10.31
N ILE A 136 -0.16 0.98 -9.69
CA ILE A 136 0.27 2.20 -10.36
C ILE A 136 1.38 1.90 -11.37
N LEU A 137 2.42 1.19 -10.94
CA LEU A 137 3.56 0.81 -11.79
C LEU A 137 3.10 0.02 -13.02
N GLN A 138 2.28 -1.01 -12.82
CA GLN A 138 1.76 -1.84 -13.90
C GLN A 138 0.86 -1.05 -14.86
N ALA A 139 -0.06 -0.24 -14.33
CA ALA A 139 -0.95 0.55 -15.17
C ALA A 139 -0.19 1.57 -16.04
N PHE A 140 0.86 2.18 -15.50
CA PHE A 140 1.66 3.13 -16.28
C PHE A 140 2.56 2.44 -17.29
N ASN A 141 3.21 1.32 -16.93
CA ASN A 141 4.07 0.58 -17.84
C ASN A 141 3.32 -0.03 -19.04
N GLU A 142 2.15 -0.63 -18.77
CA GLU A 142 1.43 -1.39 -19.78
C GLU A 142 0.26 -0.59 -20.36
N SER A 143 -0.59 -0.03 -19.51
CA SER A 143 -1.88 0.49 -19.94
C SER A 143 -1.81 1.93 -20.46
N LEU A 144 -1.06 2.81 -19.81
CA LEU A 144 -1.01 4.23 -20.21
C LEU A 144 -0.35 4.38 -21.59
N ILE A 145 0.82 3.74 -21.77
CA ILE A 145 1.54 3.76 -23.06
C ILE A 145 0.64 3.19 -24.15
N GLN A 146 0.01 2.04 -23.87
CA GLN A 146 -0.85 1.36 -24.83
C GLN A 146 -2.07 2.19 -25.20
N VAL A 147 -2.74 2.82 -24.22
CA VAL A 147 -3.88 3.70 -24.49
C VAL A 147 -3.47 4.92 -25.31
N MET A 148 -2.37 5.59 -24.94
CA MET A 148 -1.85 6.74 -25.69
C MET A 148 -1.51 6.36 -27.14
N SER A 149 -0.76 5.26 -27.34
CA SER A 149 -0.38 4.77 -28.65
C SER A 149 -1.59 4.38 -29.51
N ASN A 150 -2.58 3.71 -28.91
CA ASN A 150 -3.78 3.28 -29.63
C ASN A 150 -4.70 4.45 -30.00
N ILE A 151 -4.81 5.49 -29.17
CA ILE A 151 -5.58 6.70 -29.51
C ILE A 151 -4.91 7.42 -30.70
N VAL A 152 -3.58 7.60 -30.65
CA VAL A 152 -2.83 8.26 -31.73
C VAL A 152 -2.91 7.42 -33.03
N LEU A 153 -2.76 6.08 -32.91
CA LEU A 153 -2.89 5.18 -34.05
C LEU A 153 -4.29 5.26 -34.68
N TYR A 154 -5.36 5.24 -33.86
CA TYR A 154 -6.73 5.30 -34.35
C TYR A 154 -7.01 6.59 -35.11
N ILE A 155 -6.56 7.73 -34.59
CA ILE A 155 -6.65 9.03 -35.28
C ILE A 155 -5.82 9.01 -36.56
N GLY A 156 -4.59 8.50 -36.50
CA GLY A 156 -3.71 8.39 -37.66
C GLY A 156 -4.29 7.51 -38.77
N LEU A 157 -4.86 6.35 -38.42
CA LEU A 157 -5.53 5.47 -39.39
C LEU A 157 -6.68 6.19 -40.11
N ILE A 158 -7.56 6.88 -39.34
CA ILE A 158 -8.69 7.61 -39.93
C ILE A 158 -8.18 8.67 -40.91
N LEU A 159 -7.20 9.49 -40.50
CA LEU A 159 -6.63 10.56 -41.34
C LEU A 159 -6.02 9.99 -42.65
N VAL A 160 -5.23 8.92 -42.52
CA VAL A 160 -4.61 8.27 -43.68
C VAL A 160 -5.66 7.66 -44.61
N MET A 161 -6.69 6.96 -44.09
CA MET A 161 -7.77 6.39 -44.87
C MET A 161 -8.51 7.45 -45.72
N PHE A 162 -8.92 8.56 -45.08
CA PHE A 162 -9.57 9.66 -45.80
C PHE A 162 -8.68 10.34 -46.84
N SER A 163 -7.37 10.41 -46.60
CA SER A 163 -6.42 10.97 -47.57
C SER A 163 -6.24 10.10 -48.82
N ARG A 164 -6.55 8.78 -48.75
CA ARG A 164 -6.35 7.84 -49.84
C ARG A 164 -7.60 7.65 -50.70
N ASN A 165 -8.74 7.39 -50.08
CA ASN A 165 -10.02 7.28 -50.79
C ASN A 165 -11.18 7.46 -49.82
N VAL A 166 -11.97 8.53 -50.01
CA VAL A 166 -13.09 8.90 -49.12
C VAL A 166 -14.18 7.82 -49.13
N THR A 167 -14.51 7.26 -50.29
CA THR A 167 -15.57 6.25 -50.42
C THR A 167 -15.24 4.98 -49.69
N LEU A 168 -14.01 4.46 -49.84
CA LEU A 168 -13.57 3.25 -49.14
C LEU A 168 -13.40 3.51 -47.63
N ALA A 169 -12.99 4.72 -47.22
CA ALA A 169 -12.92 5.11 -45.83
C ALA A 169 -14.33 5.07 -45.19
N LEU A 170 -15.34 5.63 -45.85
CA LEU A 170 -16.71 5.60 -45.36
C LEU A 170 -17.27 4.17 -45.26
N ILE A 171 -16.99 3.32 -46.26
CA ILE A 171 -17.37 1.88 -46.24
C ILE A 171 -16.73 1.19 -45.03
N THR A 172 -15.43 1.44 -44.77
CA THR A 172 -14.69 0.84 -43.65
C THR A 172 -15.28 1.29 -42.31
N ILE A 173 -15.65 2.56 -42.18
CA ILE A 173 -16.18 3.12 -40.93
C ILE A 173 -17.67 2.77 -40.70
N ALA A 174 -18.42 2.44 -41.76
CA ALA A 174 -19.88 2.19 -41.68
C ALA A 174 -20.28 1.08 -40.68
N SER A 175 -19.41 0.11 -40.44
CA SER A 175 -19.63 -0.98 -39.45
C SER A 175 -19.32 -0.59 -38.01
N THR A 176 -18.68 0.58 -37.78
CA THR A 176 -18.23 1.03 -36.46
C THR A 176 -19.37 1.18 -35.43
N PRO A 177 -20.53 1.76 -35.73
CA PRO A 177 -21.62 1.87 -34.77
C PRO A 177 -22.07 0.50 -34.22
N LEU A 178 -22.14 -0.52 -35.10
CA LEU A 178 -22.49 -1.89 -34.68
C LEU A 178 -21.42 -2.49 -33.75
N ALA A 179 -20.14 -2.30 -34.09
CA ALA A 179 -19.04 -2.75 -33.25
C ALA A 179 -19.04 -2.10 -31.89
N PHE A 180 -19.29 -0.78 -31.78
CA PHE A 180 -19.42 -0.07 -30.51
C PHE A 180 -20.61 -0.56 -29.68
N LEU A 181 -21.75 -0.83 -30.27
CA LEU A 181 -22.90 -1.40 -29.55
C LEU A 181 -22.57 -2.77 -28.96
N MET A 182 -21.90 -3.65 -29.76
CA MET A 182 -21.44 -4.94 -29.27
C MET A 182 -20.40 -4.81 -28.17
N LEU A 183 -19.43 -3.92 -28.33
CA LEU A 183 -18.40 -3.62 -27.32
C LEU A 183 -19.04 -3.21 -25.99
N ILE A 184 -19.94 -2.21 -26.01
CA ILE A 184 -20.62 -1.71 -24.80
C ILE A 184 -21.40 -2.83 -24.11
N PHE A 185 -22.13 -3.65 -24.89
CA PHE A 185 -22.89 -4.77 -24.35
C PHE A 185 -21.96 -5.81 -23.67
N ILE A 186 -20.88 -6.24 -24.33
CA ILE A 186 -19.95 -7.22 -23.80
C ILE A 186 -19.24 -6.69 -22.56
N VAL A 187 -18.73 -5.45 -22.58
CA VAL A 187 -18.05 -4.81 -21.45
C VAL A 187 -18.99 -4.68 -20.26
N LYS A 188 -20.27 -4.29 -20.47
CA LYS A 188 -21.27 -4.22 -19.40
C LYS A 188 -21.52 -5.58 -18.75
N MET A 189 -21.63 -6.65 -19.57
CA MET A 189 -21.81 -8.01 -19.06
C MET A 189 -20.57 -8.52 -18.34
N ALA A 190 -19.38 -8.32 -18.91
CA ALA A 190 -18.11 -8.67 -18.30
C ALA A 190 -17.98 -8.01 -16.92
N ARG A 191 -18.19 -6.69 -16.82
CA ARG A 191 -18.14 -5.95 -15.54
C ARG A 191 -19.12 -6.50 -14.50
N LYS A 192 -20.36 -6.79 -14.90
CA LYS A 192 -21.38 -7.37 -14.00
C LYS A 192 -20.90 -8.67 -13.37
N TYR A 193 -20.41 -9.60 -14.20
CA TYR A 193 -20.01 -10.92 -13.72
C TYR A 193 -18.63 -10.93 -13.05
N THR A 194 -17.72 -10.04 -13.42
CA THR A 194 -16.45 -9.85 -12.70
C THR A 194 -16.69 -9.31 -11.28
N ASN A 195 -17.60 -8.34 -11.12
CA ASN A 195 -17.98 -7.85 -9.79
C ASN A 195 -18.64 -8.96 -8.95
N LEU A 196 -19.50 -9.79 -9.56
CA LEU A 196 -20.08 -10.94 -8.88
C LEU A 196 -18.99 -11.94 -8.46
N GLN A 197 -18.05 -12.23 -9.35
CA GLN A 197 -16.91 -13.11 -9.05
C GLN A 197 -16.11 -12.59 -7.85
N GLN A 198 -15.75 -11.30 -7.82
CA GLN A 198 -15.02 -10.70 -6.70
C GLN A 198 -15.79 -10.81 -5.38
N LYS A 199 -17.11 -10.58 -5.43
CA LYS A 199 -17.97 -10.73 -4.25
C LYS A 199 -18.00 -12.17 -3.72
N GLU A 200 -18.14 -13.17 -4.59
CA GLU A 200 -18.17 -14.58 -4.18
C GLU A 200 -16.79 -15.07 -3.72
N VAL A 201 -15.69 -14.60 -4.33
CA VAL A 201 -14.31 -14.85 -3.86
C VAL A 201 -14.11 -14.27 -2.47
N GLY A 202 -14.58 -13.04 -2.21
CA GLY A 202 -14.50 -12.42 -0.88
C GLY A 202 -15.22 -13.26 0.19
N LYS A 203 -16.41 -13.81 -0.12
CA LYS A 203 -17.14 -14.71 0.81
C LYS A 203 -16.40 -16.02 1.06
N LEU A 204 -15.80 -16.60 0.00
CA LEU A 204 -15.02 -17.83 0.12
C LEU A 204 -13.78 -17.59 1.00
N ASN A 205 -13.08 -16.46 0.79
CA ASN A 205 -11.92 -16.11 1.60
C ASN A 205 -12.29 -15.93 3.08
N ALA A 206 -13.40 -15.21 3.37
CA ALA A 206 -13.89 -15.05 4.75
C ALA A 206 -14.24 -16.41 5.38
N TYR A 207 -14.87 -17.31 4.64
CA TYR A 207 -15.18 -18.66 5.11
C TYR A 207 -13.92 -19.49 5.39
N MET A 208 -12.90 -19.37 4.52
CA MET A 208 -11.60 -20.05 4.73
C MET A 208 -10.87 -19.47 5.95
N ASP A 209 -10.85 -18.17 6.12
CA ASP A 209 -10.23 -17.50 7.26
C ASP A 209 -10.87 -17.93 8.58
N GLU A 210 -12.21 -17.92 8.65
CA GLU A 210 -12.97 -18.45 9.80
C GLU A 210 -12.66 -19.92 10.07
N SER A 211 -12.59 -20.75 9.01
CA SER A 211 -12.30 -22.18 9.11
C SER A 211 -10.90 -22.45 9.63
N ILE A 212 -9.89 -21.70 9.14
CA ILE A 212 -8.48 -21.86 9.55
C ILE A 212 -8.32 -21.39 10.99
N SER A 213 -8.85 -20.21 11.32
CA SER A 213 -8.78 -19.65 12.68
C SER A 213 -9.51 -20.53 13.70
N GLY A 214 -10.64 -21.12 13.31
CA GLY A 214 -11.44 -22.03 14.11
C GLY A 214 -11.00 -23.51 14.07
N GLN A 215 -9.90 -23.87 13.41
CA GLN A 215 -9.53 -25.26 13.09
C GLN A 215 -9.48 -26.17 14.34
N LYS A 216 -8.96 -25.66 15.46
CA LYS A 216 -8.92 -26.42 16.72
C LYS A 216 -10.34 -26.80 17.21
N ALA A 217 -11.28 -25.85 17.13
CA ALA A 217 -12.67 -26.09 17.53
C ALA A 217 -13.36 -27.08 16.57
N VAL A 218 -13.12 -26.93 15.27
CA VAL A 218 -13.64 -27.84 14.22
C VAL A 218 -13.22 -29.29 14.49
N ILE A 219 -11.92 -29.49 14.79
CA ILE A 219 -11.39 -30.85 15.10
C ILE A 219 -11.99 -31.41 16.37
N VAL A 220 -12.03 -30.62 17.45
CA VAL A 220 -12.55 -31.07 18.76
C VAL A 220 -14.04 -31.41 18.69
N GLN A 221 -14.81 -30.67 17.90
CA GLN A 221 -16.25 -30.90 17.73
C GLN A 221 -16.60 -31.94 16.65
N GLY A 222 -15.63 -32.39 15.85
CA GLY A 222 -15.83 -33.40 14.80
C GLY A 222 -16.67 -32.94 13.61
N ILE A 223 -16.72 -31.62 13.31
CA ILE A 223 -17.56 -31.02 12.26
C ILE A 223 -16.82 -30.77 10.92
N GLN A 224 -15.73 -31.52 10.65
CA GLN A 224 -14.92 -31.35 9.44
C GLN A 224 -15.73 -31.60 8.15
N GLU A 225 -16.67 -32.57 8.17
CA GLU A 225 -17.51 -32.88 7.00
C GLU A 225 -18.48 -31.74 6.69
N ASP A 226 -19.10 -31.13 7.71
CA ASP A 226 -19.98 -29.97 7.54
C ASP A 226 -19.22 -28.75 7.01
N MET A 227 -18.01 -28.51 7.52
CA MET A 227 -17.11 -27.46 7.03
C MET A 227 -16.72 -27.68 5.56
N MET A 228 -16.39 -28.93 5.18
CA MET A 228 -16.10 -29.28 3.79
C MET A 228 -17.32 -29.07 2.89
N ALA A 229 -18.52 -29.45 3.33
CA ALA A 229 -19.76 -29.22 2.59
C ALA A 229 -20.02 -27.71 2.35
N GLY A 230 -19.83 -26.89 3.39
CA GLY A 230 -19.93 -25.43 3.29
C GLY A 230 -18.90 -24.82 2.32
N PHE A 231 -17.66 -25.29 2.40
CA PHE A 231 -16.60 -24.87 1.46
C PHE A 231 -16.96 -25.22 0.01
N LEU A 232 -17.42 -26.45 -0.25
CA LEU A 232 -17.81 -26.89 -1.60
C LEU A 232 -18.95 -26.05 -2.16
N GLU A 233 -19.93 -25.66 -1.34
CA GLU A 233 -21.03 -24.79 -1.76
C GLU A 233 -20.51 -23.39 -2.17
N GLN A 234 -19.66 -22.76 -1.33
CA GLN A 234 -19.09 -21.45 -1.64
C GLN A 234 -18.18 -21.53 -2.89
N ASN A 235 -17.34 -22.55 -2.98
CA ASN A 235 -16.46 -22.76 -4.13
C ASN A 235 -17.26 -22.96 -5.44
N GLU A 236 -18.40 -23.66 -5.40
CA GLU A 236 -19.27 -23.82 -6.56
C GLU A 236 -19.89 -22.48 -7.01
N ARG A 237 -20.24 -21.59 -6.06
CA ARG A 237 -20.69 -20.22 -6.38
C ARG A 237 -19.58 -19.41 -7.04
N VAL A 238 -18.35 -19.49 -6.52
CA VAL A 238 -17.16 -18.87 -7.12
C VAL A 238 -16.92 -19.42 -8.52
N ARG A 239 -16.95 -20.76 -8.71
CA ARG A 239 -16.76 -21.40 -10.01
C ARG A 239 -17.75 -20.88 -11.05
N LYS A 240 -19.06 -20.82 -10.72
CA LYS A 240 -20.11 -20.32 -11.62
C LYS A 240 -19.92 -18.84 -11.97
N ALA A 241 -19.57 -18.01 -10.99
CA ALA A 241 -19.33 -16.58 -11.20
C ALA A 241 -18.08 -16.36 -12.06
N THR A 242 -16.99 -17.08 -11.78
CA THR A 242 -15.73 -17.04 -12.53
C THR A 242 -15.92 -17.48 -13.97
N PHE A 243 -16.65 -18.59 -14.22
CA PHE A 243 -16.94 -19.04 -15.57
C PHE A 243 -17.65 -17.94 -16.39
N LYS A 244 -18.72 -17.35 -15.83
CA LYS A 244 -19.45 -16.27 -16.53
C LYS A 244 -18.59 -15.03 -16.73
N GLY A 245 -17.83 -14.62 -15.71
CA GLY A 245 -16.92 -13.48 -15.80
C GLY A 245 -15.88 -13.67 -16.91
N ARG A 246 -15.19 -14.82 -16.89
CA ARG A 246 -14.18 -15.17 -17.89
C ARG A 246 -14.76 -15.34 -19.30
N MET A 247 -15.95 -15.93 -19.43
CA MET A 247 -16.64 -16.08 -20.69
C MET A 247 -16.91 -14.72 -21.35
N PHE A 248 -17.54 -13.77 -20.61
CA PHE A 248 -17.84 -12.45 -21.18
C PHE A 248 -16.58 -11.60 -21.41
N SER A 249 -15.58 -11.70 -20.55
CA SER A 249 -14.30 -11.01 -20.79
C SER A 249 -13.53 -11.60 -21.97
N GLY A 250 -13.52 -12.93 -22.09
CA GLY A 250 -12.79 -13.63 -23.15
C GLY A 250 -13.44 -13.55 -24.54
N ILE A 251 -14.77 -13.37 -24.63
CA ILE A 251 -15.48 -13.31 -25.91
C ILE A 251 -15.27 -11.97 -26.64
N LEU A 252 -14.76 -10.95 -25.95
CA LEU A 252 -14.55 -9.62 -26.55
C LEU A 252 -13.63 -9.69 -27.77
N PHE A 253 -12.45 -10.30 -27.60
CA PHE A 253 -11.46 -10.38 -28.67
C PHE A 253 -11.95 -11.18 -29.89
N PRO A 254 -12.51 -12.41 -29.77
CA PRO A 254 -13.07 -13.14 -30.85
C PRO A 254 -14.19 -12.39 -31.60
N VAL A 255 -15.12 -11.76 -30.88
CA VAL A 255 -16.23 -11.02 -31.51
C VAL A 255 -15.72 -9.85 -32.33
N MET A 256 -14.81 -9.06 -31.77
CA MET A 256 -14.25 -7.91 -32.47
C MET A 256 -13.38 -8.34 -33.66
N ASN A 257 -12.68 -9.48 -33.56
CA ASN A 257 -11.93 -10.04 -34.68
C ASN A 257 -12.86 -10.50 -35.81
N VAL A 258 -13.98 -11.16 -35.50
CA VAL A 258 -15.01 -11.51 -36.48
C VAL A 258 -15.58 -10.25 -37.14
N MET A 259 -15.84 -9.19 -36.35
CA MET A 259 -16.29 -7.91 -36.92
C MET A 259 -15.26 -7.32 -37.90
N SER A 260 -13.97 -7.41 -37.55
CA SER A 260 -12.88 -7.00 -38.45
C SER A 260 -12.86 -7.81 -39.77
N LEU A 261 -13.04 -9.12 -39.68
CA LEU A 261 -13.10 -9.98 -40.87
C LEU A 261 -14.33 -9.70 -41.75
N ILE A 262 -15.51 -9.49 -41.13
CA ILE A 262 -16.73 -9.10 -41.85
C ILE A 262 -16.51 -7.74 -42.53
N ASN A 263 -15.93 -6.78 -41.83
CA ASN A 263 -15.62 -5.48 -42.41
C ASN A 263 -14.64 -5.59 -43.58
N THR A 264 -13.61 -6.44 -43.45
CA THR A 264 -12.68 -6.73 -44.55
C THR A 264 -13.40 -7.32 -45.77
N ALA A 265 -14.33 -8.27 -45.56
CA ALA A 265 -15.13 -8.81 -46.64
C ALA A 265 -16.02 -7.76 -47.33
N ILE A 266 -16.66 -6.87 -46.53
CA ILE A 266 -17.46 -5.76 -47.04
C ILE A 266 -16.59 -4.81 -47.89
N VAL A 267 -15.41 -4.47 -47.41
CA VAL A 267 -14.47 -3.56 -48.11
C VAL A 267 -14.00 -4.20 -49.41
N ILE A 268 -13.66 -5.49 -49.41
CA ILE A 268 -13.28 -6.20 -50.65
C ILE A 268 -14.45 -6.22 -51.64
N PHE A 269 -15.64 -6.62 -51.20
CA PHE A 269 -16.80 -6.75 -52.08
C PHE A 269 -17.29 -5.39 -52.61
N ALA A 270 -17.61 -4.45 -51.70
CA ALA A 270 -18.12 -3.14 -52.08
C ALA A 270 -17.04 -2.29 -52.75
N GLY A 271 -15.80 -2.39 -52.28
CA GLY A 271 -14.66 -1.70 -52.86
C GLY A 271 -14.38 -2.15 -54.30
N SER A 272 -14.44 -3.48 -54.55
CA SER A 272 -14.31 -4.02 -55.90
C SER A 272 -15.43 -3.51 -56.80
N ALA A 273 -16.70 -3.54 -56.33
CA ALA A 273 -17.84 -3.06 -57.11
C ALA A 273 -17.73 -1.55 -57.46
N VAL A 274 -17.23 -0.72 -56.52
CA VAL A 274 -17.07 0.73 -56.74
C VAL A 274 -15.86 1.02 -57.63
N LEU A 275 -14.69 0.46 -57.34
CA LEU A 275 -13.44 0.80 -58.01
C LEU A 275 -13.31 0.20 -59.40
N LEU A 276 -13.80 -1.02 -59.64
CA LEU A 276 -13.73 -1.65 -60.97
C LEU A 276 -14.77 -1.11 -61.94
N ASN A 277 -15.86 -0.51 -61.45
CA ASN A 277 -16.82 0.22 -62.30
C ASN A 277 -16.40 1.65 -62.62
N ASP A 278 -15.42 2.21 -61.89
CA ASP A 278 -14.88 3.54 -62.15
C ASP A 278 -13.79 3.48 -63.25
N LYS A 279 -14.19 3.81 -64.49
CA LYS A 279 -13.28 3.81 -65.65
C LYS A 279 -12.12 4.81 -65.54
N SER A 280 -12.11 5.68 -64.57
CA SER A 280 -11.02 6.64 -64.30
C SER A 280 -9.85 6.02 -63.54
N ILE A 281 -10.03 4.83 -62.93
CA ILE A 281 -9.02 4.16 -62.10
C ILE A 281 -8.49 2.93 -62.85
N GLU A 282 -7.16 2.85 -63.01
CA GLU A 282 -6.52 1.65 -63.54
C GLU A 282 -6.77 0.43 -62.65
N THR A 283 -6.97 -0.75 -63.25
CA THR A 283 -7.23 -1.99 -62.52
C THR A 283 -6.14 -2.34 -61.52
N SER A 284 -4.87 -2.07 -61.83
CA SER A 284 -3.72 -2.26 -60.94
C SER A 284 -3.81 -1.38 -59.68
N THR A 285 -4.18 -0.11 -59.84
CA THR A 285 -4.39 0.83 -58.75
C THR A 285 -5.60 0.45 -57.91
N ALA A 286 -6.69 0.01 -58.52
CA ALA A 286 -7.87 -0.52 -57.84
C ALA A 286 -7.54 -1.72 -56.93
N LEU A 287 -6.75 -2.68 -57.42
CA LEU A 287 -6.28 -3.83 -56.64
C LEU A 287 -5.43 -3.40 -55.44
N GLY A 288 -4.50 -2.46 -55.64
CA GLY A 288 -3.68 -1.93 -54.57
C GLY A 288 -4.51 -1.21 -53.47
N LEU A 289 -5.52 -0.43 -53.89
CA LEU A 289 -6.44 0.24 -52.93
C LEU A 289 -7.28 -0.77 -52.16
N ILE A 290 -7.79 -1.81 -52.79
CA ILE A 290 -8.56 -2.88 -52.12
C ILE A 290 -7.72 -3.58 -51.07
N VAL A 291 -6.48 -3.96 -51.39
CA VAL A 291 -5.56 -4.60 -50.44
C VAL A 291 -5.19 -3.66 -49.31
N MET A 292 -4.93 -2.38 -49.60
CA MET A 292 -4.66 -1.33 -48.61
C MET A 292 -5.82 -1.22 -47.60
N PHE A 293 -7.05 -1.06 -48.08
CA PHE A 293 -8.23 -0.91 -47.23
C PHE A 293 -8.63 -2.19 -46.53
N ALA A 294 -8.35 -3.35 -47.06
CA ALA A 294 -8.49 -4.64 -46.36
C ALA A 294 -7.56 -4.70 -45.14
N GLN A 295 -6.31 -4.23 -45.26
CA GLN A 295 -5.39 -4.13 -44.11
C GLN A 295 -5.82 -3.05 -43.11
N PHE A 296 -6.31 -1.90 -43.58
CA PHE A 296 -6.89 -0.89 -42.68
C PHE A 296 -8.07 -1.47 -41.89
N SER A 297 -8.95 -2.24 -42.51
CA SER A 297 -10.08 -2.89 -41.83
C SER A 297 -9.63 -3.81 -40.71
N GLN A 298 -8.52 -4.53 -40.87
CA GLN A 298 -7.96 -5.40 -39.85
C GLN A 298 -7.32 -4.59 -38.70
N GLN A 299 -6.60 -3.50 -39.00
CA GLN A 299 -5.96 -2.67 -37.99
C GLN A 299 -6.95 -1.76 -37.26
N TYR A 300 -8.08 -1.39 -37.85
CA TYR A 300 -9.02 -0.41 -37.37
C TYR A 300 -9.66 -0.74 -36.01
N TYR A 301 -9.95 -2.03 -35.77
CA TYR A 301 -10.61 -2.47 -34.52
C TYR A 301 -9.64 -2.74 -33.39
N GLN A 302 -8.37 -2.99 -33.66
CA GLN A 302 -7.36 -3.32 -32.64
C GLN A 302 -7.20 -2.23 -31.55
N PRO A 303 -7.06 -0.94 -31.88
CA PRO A 303 -6.96 0.12 -30.88
C PRO A 303 -8.17 0.19 -29.94
N ILE A 304 -9.37 -0.05 -30.45
CA ILE A 304 -10.61 -0.04 -29.67
C ILE A 304 -10.60 -1.15 -28.62
N ILE A 305 -10.20 -2.36 -29.02
CA ILE A 305 -10.10 -3.52 -28.14
C ILE A 305 -9.07 -3.26 -27.03
N GLN A 306 -7.91 -2.75 -27.42
CA GLN A 306 -6.79 -2.53 -26.50
C GLN A 306 -7.10 -1.45 -25.43
N VAL A 307 -7.73 -0.35 -25.84
CA VAL A 307 -8.17 0.70 -24.89
C VAL A 307 -9.21 0.13 -23.92
N ALA A 308 -10.17 -0.65 -24.42
CA ALA A 308 -11.17 -1.30 -23.56
C ALA A 308 -10.56 -2.30 -22.57
N ALA A 309 -9.57 -3.08 -23.01
CA ALA A 309 -8.85 -4.04 -22.16
C ALA A 309 -8.01 -3.37 -21.07
N SER A 310 -7.36 -2.26 -21.39
CA SER A 310 -6.49 -1.49 -20.46
C SER A 310 -7.26 -0.69 -19.42
N TRP A 311 -8.56 -0.47 -19.59
CA TRP A 311 -9.37 0.37 -18.71
C TRP A 311 -9.38 -0.11 -17.26
N GLY A 312 -9.44 -1.43 -17.05
CA GLY A 312 -9.45 -2.02 -15.70
C GLY A 312 -8.18 -1.71 -14.90
N SER A 313 -7.01 -1.86 -15.53
CA SER A 313 -5.72 -1.56 -14.90
C SER A 313 -5.57 -0.08 -14.58
N LEU A 314 -6.02 0.81 -15.47
CA LEU A 314 -6.02 2.25 -15.18
C LEU A 314 -6.93 2.59 -14.01
N GLN A 315 -8.11 1.97 -13.89
CA GLN A 315 -9.01 2.19 -12.76
C GLN A 315 -8.37 1.75 -11.43
N LEU A 316 -7.67 0.62 -11.39
CA LEU A 316 -6.95 0.16 -10.20
C LEU A 316 -5.84 1.15 -9.80
N ALA A 317 -5.09 1.67 -10.76
CA ALA A 317 -4.06 2.68 -10.50
C ALA A 317 -4.64 3.99 -9.96
N PHE A 318 -5.77 4.45 -10.47
CA PHE A 318 -6.45 5.65 -9.94
C PHE A 318 -6.92 5.42 -8.51
N THR A 319 -7.50 4.25 -8.20
CA THR A 319 -7.91 3.90 -6.83
C THR A 319 -6.71 3.81 -5.88
N GLY A 320 -5.62 3.15 -6.31
CA GLY A 320 -4.38 3.09 -5.53
C GLY A 320 -3.78 4.48 -5.27
N ALA A 321 -3.79 5.35 -6.29
CA ALA A 321 -3.32 6.72 -6.12
C ALA A 321 -4.19 7.56 -5.17
N GLU A 322 -5.51 7.35 -5.16
CA GLU A 322 -6.42 8.01 -4.20
C GLU A 322 -6.10 7.58 -2.76
N ARG A 323 -5.91 6.29 -2.51
CA ARG A 323 -5.54 5.76 -1.19
C ARG A 323 -4.16 6.27 -0.73
N ILE A 324 -3.18 6.30 -1.62
CA ILE A 324 -1.85 6.88 -1.33
C ILE A 324 -1.96 8.38 -1.04
N GLN A 325 -2.80 9.11 -1.79
CA GLN A 325 -3.04 10.53 -1.56
C GLN A 325 -3.69 10.78 -0.18
N GLU A 326 -4.63 9.94 0.26
CA GLU A 326 -5.21 10.03 1.60
C GLU A 326 -4.15 9.88 2.70
N MET A 327 -3.12 9.04 2.49
CA MET A 327 -2.02 8.91 3.43
C MET A 327 -1.11 10.16 3.42
N PHE A 328 -0.87 10.78 2.26
CA PHE A 328 -0.14 12.06 2.19
C PHE A 328 -0.91 13.22 2.82
N ASP A 329 -2.23 13.22 2.72
CA ASP A 329 -3.12 14.25 3.29
C ASP A 329 -3.41 14.01 4.79
N ALA A 330 -2.95 12.86 5.37
CA ALA A 330 -3.15 12.55 6.79
C ALA A 330 -2.36 13.50 7.70
N GLU A 331 -2.91 13.73 8.90
CA GLU A 331 -2.34 14.63 9.90
C GLU A 331 -0.95 14.18 10.35
N GLU A 332 -0.04 15.14 10.39
CA GLU A 332 1.32 14.97 10.91
C GLU A 332 1.37 15.35 12.39
N GLU A 333 2.33 14.80 13.11
CA GLU A 333 2.59 15.20 14.48
C GLU A 333 2.96 16.69 14.54
N ILE A 334 2.32 17.43 15.46
CA ILE A 334 2.59 18.84 15.66
C ILE A 334 3.97 18.99 16.31
N ARG A 335 4.93 19.51 15.55
CA ARG A 335 6.30 19.80 15.96
C ARG A 335 6.51 21.31 15.97
N PRO A 336 6.54 21.98 17.15
CA PRO A 336 6.71 23.43 17.20
C PRO A 336 8.08 23.84 16.66
N GLU A 337 8.11 24.83 15.76
CA GLU A 337 9.36 25.40 15.28
C GLU A 337 10.13 26.09 16.44
N LYS A 338 11.43 25.81 16.57
CA LYS A 338 12.32 26.40 17.59
C LYS A 338 11.89 26.13 19.04
N ALA A 339 11.24 24.99 19.29
CA ALA A 339 10.90 24.57 20.64
C ALA A 339 12.18 24.30 21.46
N PRO A 340 12.21 24.66 22.76
CA PRO A 340 13.32 24.32 23.63
C PRO A 340 13.41 22.82 23.86
N THR A 341 14.64 22.31 23.94
CA THR A 341 14.92 20.91 24.26
C THR A 341 14.62 20.60 25.70
N PHE A 342 14.00 19.46 25.97
CA PHE A 342 13.87 18.89 27.30
C PHE A 342 15.11 18.05 27.63
N THR A 343 15.80 18.37 28.71
CA THR A 343 17.06 17.70 29.07
C THR A 343 16.97 16.88 30.35
N LYS A 344 16.30 17.39 31.37
CA LYS A 344 16.22 16.76 32.69
C LYS A 344 15.01 17.25 33.46
N LEU A 345 14.32 16.36 34.17
CA LEU A 345 13.27 16.70 35.13
C LEU A 345 13.89 17.24 36.43
N GLN A 346 13.38 18.37 36.94
CA GLN A 346 13.88 19.00 38.15
C GLN A 346 12.93 18.83 39.35
N GLU A 347 11.63 18.99 39.14
CA GLU A 347 10.62 19.07 40.21
C GLU A 347 9.56 18.00 40.12
N SER A 348 8.73 18.01 39.07
CA SER A 348 7.56 17.14 38.99
C SER A 348 7.05 16.95 37.56
N VAL A 349 6.25 15.90 37.38
CA VAL A 349 5.31 15.74 36.27
C VAL A 349 3.91 16.00 36.78
N GLU A 350 3.21 16.97 36.17
CA GLU A 350 1.86 17.34 36.56
C GLU A 350 0.87 17.15 35.41
N ILE A 351 -0.19 16.45 35.69
CA ILE A 351 -1.38 16.29 34.82
C ILE A 351 -2.45 17.17 35.47
N SER A 352 -2.97 18.16 34.76
CA SER A 352 -3.86 19.16 35.34
C SER A 352 -5.16 19.28 34.54
N HIS A 353 -6.27 18.87 35.17
CA HIS A 353 -7.63 19.00 34.67
C HIS A 353 -7.79 18.52 33.21
N ILE A 354 -7.25 17.34 32.91
CA ILE A 354 -7.31 16.82 31.52
C ILE A 354 -8.65 16.15 31.22
N ASP A 355 -9.22 16.54 30.07
CA ASP A 355 -10.25 15.78 29.36
C ASP A 355 -9.64 15.18 28.10
N PHE A 356 -10.04 13.94 27.77
CA PHE A 356 -9.55 13.28 26.58
C PHE A 356 -10.52 12.26 26.01
N SER A 357 -10.60 12.24 24.67
CA SER A 357 -11.42 11.32 23.88
C SER A 357 -10.66 10.82 22.64
N TYR A 358 -10.58 9.50 22.41
CA TYR A 358 -10.08 8.97 21.12
C TYR A 358 -11.04 9.25 19.96
N LEU A 359 -12.34 9.34 20.26
CA LEU A 359 -13.41 9.70 19.35
C LEU A 359 -14.24 10.81 19.99
N PRO A 360 -14.67 11.84 19.23
CA PRO A 360 -15.33 13.04 19.78
C PRO A 360 -16.52 12.75 20.71
N ASP A 361 -17.27 11.65 20.44
CA ASP A 361 -18.49 11.31 21.18
C ASP A 361 -18.27 10.32 22.34
N LYS A 362 -17.01 9.95 22.64
CA LYS A 362 -16.68 8.93 23.67
C LYS A 362 -15.57 9.43 24.60
N PRO A 363 -15.90 10.24 25.63
CA PRO A 363 -14.93 10.68 26.60
C PRO A 363 -14.35 9.51 27.39
N ILE A 364 -13.01 9.45 27.48
CA ILE A 364 -12.26 8.42 28.20
C ILE A 364 -11.74 8.94 29.54
N LEU A 365 -11.20 10.17 29.56
CA LEU A 365 -10.74 10.84 30.78
C LEU A 365 -11.57 12.10 31.00
N LYS A 366 -11.89 12.40 32.26
CA LYS A 366 -12.74 13.51 32.68
C LYS A 366 -12.14 14.17 33.90
N ASP A 367 -11.69 15.41 33.74
CA ASP A 367 -11.13 16.25 34.81
C ASP A 367 -10.03 15.54 35.65
N VAL A 368 -9.15 14.78 34.98
CA VAL A 368 -8.11 14.01 35.64
C VAL A 368 -6.95 14.94 36.02
N SER A 369 -6.58 14.91 37.31
CA SER A 369 -5.44 15.65 37.85
C SER A 369 -4.55 14.74 38.70
N ILE A 370 -3.23 14.68 38.36
CA ILE A 370 -2.22 13.86 39.03
C ILE A 370 -0.94 14.67 39.15
N SER A 371 -0.29 14.63 40.35
CA SER A 371 1.03 15.20 40.55
C SER A 371 2.00 14.10 40.95
N ALA A 372 3.09 13.96 40.20
CA ALA A 372 4.15 12.98 40.45
C ALA A 372 5.48 13.71 40.68
N PRO A 373 5.90 13.87 41.93
CA PRO A 373 7.18 14.47 42.28
C PRO A 373 8.36 13.67 41.71
N LYS A 374 9.47 14.38 41.45
CA LYS A 374 10.68 13.75 40.91
C LYS A 374 11.16 12.60 41.79
N GLY A 375 11.50 11.49 41.13
CA GLY A 375 12.06 10.29 41.76
C GLY A 375 11.04 9.42 42.49
N GLN A 376 9.74 9.74 42.43
CA GLN A 376 8.68 8.96 43.05
C GLN A 376 8.01 8.02 42.02
N MET A 377 7.50 6.91 42.51
CA MET A 377 6.71 5.94 41.76
C MET A 377 5.21 6.17 42.02
N THR A 378 4.49 6.51 40.97
CA THR A 378 3.03 6.65 40.97
C THR A 378 2.39 5.42 40.34
N ALA A 379 1.66 4.62 41.10
CA ALA A 379 0.90 3.49 40.58
C ALA A 379 -0.50 3.95 40.17
N VAL A 380 -0.95 3.57 38.97
CA VAL A 380 -2.30 3.81 38.48
C VAL A 380 -3.06 2.49 38.47
N VAL A 381 -4.11 2.40 39.29
CA VAL A 381 -4.94 1.20 39.45
C VAL A 381 -6.40 1.48 39.07
N GLY A 382 -7.14 0.44 38.68
CA GLY A 382 -8.54 0.56 38.33
C GLY A 382 -9.00 -0.56 37.40
N PRO A 383 -10.30 -0.71 37.13
CA PRO A 383 -10.83 -1.74 36.26
C PRO A 383 -10.38 -1.54 34.81
N THR A 384 -10.54 -2.60 34.01
CA THR A 384 -10.30 -2.51 32.55
C THR A 384 -11.22 -1.47 31.95
N GLY A 385 -10.66 -0.62 31.06
CA GLY A 385 -11.41 0.47 30.42
C GLY A 385 -11.51 1.76 31.27
N SER A 386 -10.88 1.85 32.45
CA SER A 386 -10.92 3.08 33.28
C SER A 386 -10.05 4.23 32.75
N GLY A 387 -9.20 4.01 31.73
CA GLY A 387 -8.34 5.04 31.14
C GLY A 387 -6.86 5.01 31.54
N LYS A 388 -6.39 3.93 32.24
CA LYS A 388 -4.99 3.80 32.69
C LYS A 388 -3.97 3.94 31.55
N THR A 389 -4.11 3.12 30.50
CA THR A 389 -3.22 3.15 29.33
C THR A 389 -3.33 4.48 28.58
N THR A 390 -4.51 5.12 28.61
CA THR A 390 -4.71 6.44 27.99
C THR A 390 -3.84 7.51 28.68
N ILE A 391 -3.75 7.53 30.00
CA ILE A 391 -2.86 8.45 30.72
C ILE A 391 -1.40 8.27 30.28
N MET A 392 -0.94 7.02 30.13
CA MET A 392 0.42 6.72 29.67
C MET A 392 0.70 7.24 28.26
N ASN A 393 -0.27 7.05 27.35
CA ASN A 393 -0.19 7.56 25.97
C ASN A 393 -0.11 9.09 25.93
N LEU A 394 -0.81 9.78 26.84
CA LEU A 394 -0.80 11.24 26.93
C LEU A 394 0.52 11.77 27.51
N ILE A 395 1.12 11.10 28.51
CA ILE A 395 2.43 11.49 29.06
C ILE A 395 3.54 11.39 28.00
N ASN A 396 3.48 10.36 27.11
CA ASN A 396 4.39 10.20 25.97
C ASN A 396 4.09 11.18 24.82
N ARG A 397 3.00 11.95 24.95
CA ARG A 397 2.50 12.81 23.89
C ARG A 397 2.27 12.05 22.57
N PHE A 398 1.73 10.82 22.66
CA PHE A 398 1.20 10.10 21.48
C PHE A 398 -0.11 10.71 21.00
N TYR A 399 -0.80 11.39 21.93
CA TYR A 399 -2.00 12.19 21.72
C TYR A 399 -1.88 13.49 22.50
N ASP A 400 -2.45 14.57 21.99
CA ASP A 400 -2.64 15.81 22.72
C ASP A 400 -4.00 15.78 23.45
N VAL A 401 -4.12 16.41 24.60
CA VAL A 401 -5.35 16.46 25.42
C VAL A 401 -6.40 17.38 24.79
N ASP A 402 -7.68 17.07 25.00
CA ASP A 402 -8.80 17.91 24.53
C ASP A 402 -8.94 19.18 25.38
N ALA A 403 -8.76 19.07 26.70
CA ALA A 403 -8.72 20.18 27.64
C ALA A 403 -7.67 19.94 28.73
N GLY A 404 -7.26 21.00 29.42
CA GLY A 404 -6.20 20.94 30.41
C GLY A 404 -4.80 20.84 29.81
N GLY A 405 -3.86 20.24 30.54
CA GLY A 405 -2.48 20.11 30.12
C GLY A 405 -1.64 19.15 30.95
N ILE A 406 -0.53 18.71 30.36
CA ILE A 406 0.51 17.93 31.03
C ILE A 406 1.76 18.79 31.09
N TYR A 407 2.34 18.90 32.26
CA TYR A 407 3.43 19.82 32.55
C TYR A 407 4.64 19.06 33.09
N PHE A 408 5.82 19.33 32.55
CA PHE A 408 7.09 18.91 33.10
C PHE A 408 7.76 20.16 33.68
N ASP A 409 8.01 20.17 34.98
CA ASP A 409 8.54 21.33 35.72
C ASP A 409 7.74 22.63 35.46
N GLY A 410 6.41 22.53 35.50
CA GLY A 410 5.48 23.66 35.26
C GLY A 410 5.36 24.13 33.82
N LYS A 411 6.05 23.52 32.85
CA LYS A 411 5.94 23.84 31.43
C LYS A 411 5.20 22.77 30.66
N ASP A 412 4.22 23.18 29.85
CA ASP A 412 3.42 22.29 29.03
C ASP A 412 4.29 21.49 28.05
N ILE A 413 4.08 20.16 27.99
CA ILE A 413 4.84 19.24 27.10
C ILE A 413 4.66 19.56 25.62
N ARG A 414 3.55 20.19 25.22
CA ARG A 414 3.31 20.66 23.85
C ARG A 414 4.27 21.75 23.40
N GLY A 415 4.89 22.44 24.34
CA GLY A 415 5.86 23.50 24.08
C GLY A 415 7.31 23.06 24.02
N TYR A 416 7.64 21.77 24.18
CA TYR A 416 8.97 21.22 24.02
C TYR A 416 9.22 20.66 22.61
N ASP A 417 10.49 20.56 22.23
CA ASP A 417 10.91 19.76 21.09
C ASP A 417 10.54 18.29 21.34
N LEU A 418 9.79 17.70 20.41
CA LEU A 418 9.17 16.39 20.60
C LEU A 418 10.19 15.26 20.70
N ASP A 419 11.26 15.32 19.90
CA ASP A 419 12.28 14.27 19.90
C ASP A 419 13.09 14.32 21.20
N SER A 420 13.41 15.52 21.71
CA SER A 420 14.08 15.70 23.00
C SER A 420 13.20 15.25 24.18
N LEU A 421 11.90 15.51 24.14
CA LEU A 421 10.94 15.07 25.14
C LEU A 421 10.90 13.54 25.20
N ARG A 422 10.63 12.88 24.06
CA ARG A 422 10.51 11.43 23.98
C ARG A 422 11.82 10.69 24.28
N SER A 423 12.98 11.28 23.98
CA SER A 423 14.27 10.70 24.36
C SER A 423 14.48 10.59 25.87
N LYS A 424 13.73 11.36 26.67
CA LYS A 424 13.78 11.37 28.13
C LYS A 424 12.57 10.72 28.80
N VAL A 425 11.62 10.20 28.02
CA VAL A 425 10.50 9.40 28.51
C VAL A 425 10.69 7.97 28.02
N GLY A 426 11.00 7.06 28.94
CA GLY A 426 11.12 5.62 28.65
C GLY A 426 9.78 4.92 28.80
N ILE A 427 9.50 3.97 27.93
CA ILE A 427 8.30 3.15 28.00
C ILE A 427 8.64 1.66 27.94
N VAL A 428 8.04 0.87 28.81
CA VAL A 428 8.02 -0.59 28.74
C VAL A 428 6.58 -1.03 28.52
N LEU A 429 6.30 -1.50 27.31
CA LEU A 429 4.97 -1.96 26.90
C LEU A 429 4.70 -3.39 27.38
N GLN A 430 3.43 -3.73 27.52
CA GLN A 430 2.95 -5.08 27.82
C GLN A 430 3.44 -6.10 26.77
N ASP A 431 3.23 -5.81 25.50
CA ASP A 431 3.71 -6.63 24.37
C ASP A 431 5.06 -6.12 23.89
N SER A 432 6.12 -6.85 24.25
CA SER A 432 7.50 -6.49 23.90
C SER A 432 7.83 -6.89 22.48
N VAL A 433 7.98 -5.91 21.59
CA VAL A 433 8.39 -6.11 20.19
C VAL A 433 9.92 -6.09 20.08
N LEU A 434 10.47 -7.13 19.44
CA LEU A 434 11.87 -7.17 19.04
C LEU A 434 11.95 -6.94 17.52
N PHE A 435 12.97 -6.19 17.11
CA PHE A 435 13.21 -5.89 15.69
C PHE A 435 14.16 -6.92 15.09
N SER A 436 14.01 -7.18 13.79
CA SER A 436 14.97 -8.00 13.04
C SER A 436 16.38 -7.42 13.15
N GLY A 437 17.37 -8.24 13.47
CA GLY A 437 18.75 -7.83 13.75
C GLY A 437 19.36 -8.65 14.87
N THR A 438 20.49 -8.20 15.42
CA THR A 438 21.14 -8.90 16.54
C THR A 438 20.48 -8.57 17.89
N ILE A 439 20.70 -9.42 18.91
CA ILE A 439 20.30 -9.10 20.29
C ILE A 439 20.94 -7.79 20.74
N ARG A 440 22.22 -7.57 20.41
CA ARG A 440 22.95 -6.33 20.66
C ARG A 440 22.22 -5.13 20.09
N ASP A 441 21.81 -5.20 18.81
CA ASP A 441 21.11 -4.10 18.14
C ASP A 441 19.77 -3.81 18.81
N ASN A 442 19.08 -4.83 19.26
CA ASN A 442 17.82 -4.68 19.99
C ASN A 442 18.00 -4.02 21.35
N ILE A 443 19.03 -4.34 22.11
CA ILE A 443 19.29 -3.72 23.42
C ILE A 443 19.72 -2.25 23.25
N ARG A 444 20.62 -1.95 22.28
CA ARG A 444 21.10 -0.59 22.03
C ARG A 444 20.21 0.24 21.11
N PHE A 445 19.00 -0.20 20.80
CA PHE A 445 18.12 0.40 19.79
C PHE A 445 17.91 1.91 19.94
N GLY A 446 17.76 2.42 21.19
CA GLY A 446 17.64 3.84 21.47
C GLY A 446 18.99 4.59 21.55
N VAL A 447 20.12 3.89 21.57
CA VAL A 447 21.48 4.45 21.68
C VAL A 447 22.43 3.67 20.74
N PRO A 448 22.35 3.88 19.41
CA PRO A 448 23.07 3.07 18.41
C PRO A 448 24.58 3.01 18.61
N ASP A 449 25.19 4.07 19.15
CA ASP A 449 26.62 4.21 19.37
C ASP A 449 27.09 3.64 20.73
N ALA A 450 26.21 2.97 21.49
CA ALA A 450 26.56 2.38 22.77
C ALA A 450 27.63 1.27 22.61
N SER A 451 28.60 1.27 23.54
CA SER A 451 29.66 0.24 23.55
C SER A 451 29.10 -1.12 23.96
N GLN A 452 29.84 -2.19 23.61
CA GLN A 452 29.49 -3.55 24.02
C GLN A 452 29.38 -3.67 25.55
N GLU A 453 30.27 -3.01 26.31
CA GLU A 453 30.25 -3.05 27.76
C GLU A 453 28.98 -2.45 28.34
N MET A 454 28.46 -1.34 27.76
CA MET A 454 27.19 -0.75 28.17
C MET A 454 26.02 -1.72 27.92
N VAL A 455 26.01 -2.39 26.79
CA VAL A 455 24.98 -3.40 26.46
C VAL A 455 25.00 -4.55 27.46
N GLU A 456 26.20 -5.05 27.81
CA GLU A 456 26.36 -6.13 28.80
C GLU A 456 25.93 -5.69 30.21
N VAL A 457 26.24 -4.46 30.61
CA VAL A 457 25.79 -3.90 31.90
C VAL A 457 24.27 -3.87 31.97
N ALA A 458 23.60 -3.38 30.92
CA ALA A 458 22.14 -3.36 30.84
C ALA A 458 21.55 -4.78 30.88
N ALA A 459 22.12 -5.72 30.13
CA ALA A 459 21.69 -7.12 30.10
C ALA A 459 21.87 -7.83 31.45
N LYS A 460 22.95 -7.55 32.17
CA LYS A 460 23.19 -8.05 33.54
C LYS A 460 22.19 -7.49 34.53
N ALA A 461 21.92 -6.18 34.47
CA ALA A 461 20.96 -5.51 35.34
C ALA A 461 19.52 -6.05 35.18
N THR A 462 19.19 -6.55 33.97
CA THR A 462 17.87 -7.15 33.67
C THR A 462 17.86 -8.68 33.69
N HIS A 463 18.93 -9.32 34.17
CA HIS A 463 19.05 -10.79 34.28
C HIS A 463 18.84 -11.58 32.97
N ILE A 464 19.09 -10.97 31.81
CA ILE A 464 19.05 -11.65 30.51
C ILE A 464 20.44 -12.09 30.02
N HIS A 465 21.51 -11.53 30.58
CA HIS A 465 22.91 -11.77 30.19
C HIS A 465 23.27 -13.25 30.13
N ASP A 466 22.99 -14.01 31.19
CA ASP A 466 23.38 -15.42 31.28
C ASP A 466 22.72 -16.28 30.21
N TYR A 467 21.46 -15.94 29.85
CA TYR A 467 20.78 -16.59 28.76
C TYR A 467 21.42 -16.25 27.41
N ILE A 468 21.74 -14.97 27.17
CA ILE A 468 22.41 -14.54 25.94
C ILE A 468 23.77 -15.23 25.80
N GLU A 469 24.58 -15.33 26.87
CA GLU A 469 25.87 -15.99 26.86
C GLU A 469 25.79 -17.52 26.64
N SER A 470 24.64 -18.14 26.91
CA SER A 470 24.36 -19.54 26.62
C SER A 470 24.09 -19.85 25.14
N LEU A 471 23.78 -18.80 24.35
CA LEU A 471 23.51 -18.94 22.92
C LEU A 471 24.82 -19.10 22.13
N PRO A 472 24.84 -19.84 20.99
CA PRO A 472 26.04 -20.06 20.18
C PRO A 472 26.72 -18.76 19.75
N ASP A 473 25.94 -17.78 19.26
CA ASP A 473 26.43 -16.50 18.75
C ASP A 473 26.28 -15.36 19.76
N LYS A 474 25.89 -15.68 21.02
CA LYS A 474 25.78 -14.72 22.12
C LYS A 474 24.99 -13.46 21.71
N TYR A 475 25.56 -12.26 21.92
CA TYR A 475 24.95 -10.98 21.58
C TYR A 475 24.77 -10.76 20.05
N ASP A 476 25.50 -11.52 19.22
CA ASP A 476 25.39 -11.44 17.75
C ASP A 476 24.34 -12.42 17.19
N THR A 477 23.63 -13.16 18.07
CA THR A 477 22.52 -14.01 17.69
C THR A 477 21.46 -13.17 16.98
N LEU A 478 21.08 -13.61 15.77
CA LEU A 478 20.05 -12.95 14.96
C LEU A 478 18.66 -13.26 15.49
N ILE A 479 17.85 -12.23 15.55
CA ILE A 479 16.42 -12.31 15.86
C ILE A 479 15.68 -12.21 14.53
N ASP A 480 14.88 -13.22 14.22
CA ASP A 480 14.00 -13.27 13.05
C ASP A 480 12.56 -13.53 13.52
N ASP A 481 11.60 -12.86 12.91
CA ASP A 481 10.17 -12.97 13.29
C ASP A 481 9.64 -14.41 13.18
N ASP A 482 10.13 -15.18 12.21
CA ASP A 482 9.67 -16.55 11.93
C ASP A 482 10.19 -17.60 12.95
N GLN A 483 11.27 -17.30 13.69
CA GLN A 483 11.88 -18.24 14.65
C GLN A 483 12.16 -17.56 15.99
N SER A 484 11.10 -17.25 16.75
CA SER A 484 11.27 -16.69 18.09
C SER A 484 11.93 -17.71 19.03
N ILE A 485 13.25 -17.61 19.21
CA ILE A 485 14.03 -18.38 20.21
C ILE A 485 13.77 -17.87 21.63
N PHE A 486 13.04 -16.76 21.80
CA PHE A 486 12.77 -16.13 23.08
C PHE A 486 11.34 -16.40 23.56
N SER A 487 11.22 -16.75 24.85
CA SER A 487 9.92 -16.71 25.52
C SER A 487 9.43 -15.27 25.68
N THR A 488 8.13 -15.11 25.92
CA THR A 488 7.50 -13.79 26.18
C THR A 488 8.25 -13.03 27.28
N GLY A 489 8.61 -13.71 28.40
CA GLY A 489 9.34 -13.09 29.47
C GLY A 489 10.78 -12.67 29.09
N GLN A 490 11.47 -13.46 28.28
CA GLN A 490 12.81 -13.08 27.78
C GLN A 490 12.75 -11.88 26.84
N LYS A 491 11.74 -11.79 25.95
CA LYS A 491 11.48 -10.60 25.14
C LYS A 491 11.28 -9.36 25.99
N GLN A 492 10.53 -9.50 27.08
CA GLN A 492 10.28 -8.42 28.03
C GLN A 492 11.57 -7.98 28.73
N LEU A 493 12.44 -8.91 29.18
CA LEU A 493 13.74 -8.57 29.78
C LEU A 493 14.64 -7.79 28.79
N ILE A 494 14.66 -8.15 27.51
CA ILE A 494 15.39 -7.41 26.46
C ILE A 494 14.79 -6.01 26.28
N SER A 495 13.46 -5.87 26.28
CA SER A 495 12.78 -4.57 26.19
C SER A 495 13.07 -3.66 27.39
N ILE A 496 13.13 -4.23 28.60
CA ILE A 496 13.54 -3.50 29.81
C ILE A 496 15.01 -3.06 29.70
N ALA A 497 15.92 -3.93 29.21
CA ALA A 497 17.32 -3.57 28.97
C ALA A 497 17.45 -2.43 27.95
N ARG A 498 16.65 -2.44 26.87
CA ARG A 498 16.55 -1.36 25.88
C ARG A 498 16.17 -0.03 26.54
N THR A 499 15.16 -0.04 27.40
CA THR A 499 14.71 1.15 28.11
C THR A 499 15.75 1.65 29.12
N LEU A 500 16.45 0.75 29.81
CA LEU A 500 17.54 1.11 30.73
C LEU A 500 18.69 1.82 29.99
N MET A 501 19.01 1.40 28.77
CA MET A 501 20.06 2.00 27.94
C MET A 501 19.81 3.47 27.60
N THR A 502 18.57 3.90 27.45
CA THR A 502 18.22 5.28 27.11
C THR A 502 18.33 6.26 28.29
N ASP A 503 18.49 5.75 29.51
CA ASP A 503 18.54 6.51 30.77
C ASP A 503 17.45 7.61 30.84
N PRO A 504 16.18 7.22 30.92
CA PRO A 504 15.06 8.15 30.88
C PRO A 504 14.90 8.87 32.24
N GLU A 505 14.41 10.11 32.20
CA GLU A 505 14.04 10.91 33.39
C GLU A 505 12.62 10.54 33.90
N VAL A 506 11.72 10.23 32.97
CA VAL A 506 10.35 9.76 33.24
C VAL A 506 10.19 8.37 32.68
N LEU A 507 9.64 7.46 33.47
CA LEU A 507 9.46 6.07 33.08
C LEU A 507 7.99 5.68 33.12
N ILE A 508 7.53 5.01 32.08
CA ILE A 508 6.17 4.47 31.97
C ILE A 508 6.26 2.95 31.85
N LEU A 509 5.56 2.24 32.74
CA LEU A 509 5.56 0.80 32.79
C LEU A 509 4.13 0.27 32.69
N ASP A 510 3.87 -0.61 31.72
CA ASP A 510 2.63 -1.40 31.63
C ASP A 510 2.93 -2.85 32.03
N GLU A 511 2.48 -3.23 33.25
CA GLU A 511 2.92 -4.44 33.97
C GLU A 511 2.09 -5.68 33.64
N ALA A 512 1.34 -5.74 32.58
CA ALA A 512 0.53 -6.93 32.27
C ALA A 512 1.42 -8.08 31.79
N THR A 513 1.82 -8.98 32.73
CA THR A 513 2.52 -10.23 32.40
C THR A 513 1.57 -11.41 32.51
N SER A 514 0.84 -11.74 31.45
CA SER A 514 0.12 -13.00 31.32
C SER A 514 1.01 -14.05 30.64
N ASN A 515 1.01 -15.29 31.16
CA ASN A 515 1.68 -16.45 30.59
C ASN A 515 3.22 -16.47 30.69
N VAL A 516 3.81 -16.01 31.79
CA VAL A 516 5.24 -16.12 32.09
C VAL A 516 5.43 -17.12 33.24
N ASP A 517 6.47 -17.94 33.15
CA ASP A 517 6.83 -18.86 34.26
C ASP A 517 7.33 -18.10 35.49
N THR A 518 7.17 -18.70 36.68
CA THR A 518 7.45 -18.05 37.98
C THR A 518 8.92 -17.61 38.14
N VAL A 519 9.88 -18.32 37.51
CA VAL A 519 11.31 -17.97 37.63
C VAL A 519 11.61 -16.73 36.79
N THR A 520 11.13 -16.71 35.55
CA THR A 520 11.29 -15.56 34.64
C THR A 520 10.51 -14.35 35.18
N GLU A 521 9.35 -14.58 35.78
CA GLU A 521 8.56 -13.56 36.44
C GLU A 521 9.34 -12.84 37.54
N SER A 522 10.03 -13.59 38.42
CA SER A 522 10.89 -13.01 39.47
C SER A 522 12.03 -12.17 38.89
N LYS A 523 12.61 -12.58 37.76
CA LYS A 523 13.64 -11.82 37.04
C LYS A 523 13.09 -10.50 36.46
N ILE A 524 11.90 -10.56 35.84
CA ILE A 524 11.22 -9.36 35.31
C ILE A 524 10.95 -8.37 36.45
N GLN A 525 10.41 -8.85 37.59
CA GLN A 525 10.14 -8.02 38.74
C GLN A 525 11.39 -7.30 39.24
N HIS A 526 12.50 -8.03 39.38
CA HIS A 526 13.76 -7.43 39.79
C HIS A 526 14.30 -6.43 38.77
N ALA A 527 14.22 -6.76 37.46
CA ALA A 527 14.61 -5.84 36.39
C ALA A 527 13.77 -4.54 36.43
N MET A 528 12.47 -4.64 36.71
CA MET A 528 11.58 -3.48 36.88
C MET A 528 12.00 -2.63 38.06
N GLU A 529 12.31 -3.24 39.24
CA GLU A 529 12.82 -2.52 40.42
C GLU A 529 14.09 -1.74 40.13
N VAL A 530 15.02 -2.34 39.35
CA VAL A 530 16.28 -1.69 38.93
C VAL A 530 15.99 -0.49 38.01
N VAL A 531 15.08 -0.63 37.07
CA VAL A 531 14.78 0.45 36.10
C VAL A 531 14.03 1.61 36.76
N VAL A 532 13.15 1.35 37.74
CA VAL A 532 12.40 2.37 38.49
C VAL A 532 13.28 3.14 39.44
N ALA A 533 14.33 2.54 40.00
CA ALA A 533 15.15 3.12 41.05
C ALA A 533 15.67 4.52 40.69
N GLY A 534 15.27 5.53 41.46
CA GLY A 534 15.70 6.94 41.34
C GLY A 534 15.06 7.71 40.17
N ARG A 535 14.10 7.11 39.42
CA ARG A 535 13.39 7.77 38.33
C ARG A 535 11.95 8.09 38.71
N THR A 536 11.40 9.12 38.05
CA THR A 536 9.97 9.45 38.20
C THR A 536 9.18 8.46 37.35
N SER A 537 8.38 7.60 37.98
CA SER A 537 7.79 6.45 37.29
C SER A 537 6.27 6.44 37.43
N PHE A 538 5.60 6.15 36.28
CA PHE A 538 4.17 5.85 36.24
C PHE A 538 4.00 4.36 35.89
N VAL A 539 3.29 3.63 36.73
CA VAL A 539 3.14 2.18 36.60
C VAL A 539 1.67 1.82 36.53
N ILE A 540 1.24 1.15 35.45
CA ILE A 540 -0.06 0.48 35.44
C ILE A 540 0.14 -0.83 36.23
N ALA A 541 -0.28 -0.79 37.48
CA ALA A 541 -0.02 -1.89 38.39
C ALA A 541 -1.12 -2.96 38.28
N HIS A 542 -0.71 -4.14 37.87
CA HIS A 542 -1.52 -5.36 37.88
C HIS A 542 -1.07 -6.34 38.96
N ARG A 543 0.01 -6.04 39.70
CA ARG A 543 0.58 -6.90 40.75
C ARG A 543 0.61 -6.20 42.10
N LEU A 544 0.31 -7.00 43.11
CA LEU A 544 0.27 -6.53 44.47
C LEU A 544 1.61 -5.89 44.94
N LYS A 545 2.73 -6.55 44.63
CA LYS A 545 4.06 -6.09 45.05
C LYS A 545 4.41 -4.70 44.53
N THR A 546 4.05 -4.42 43.27
CA THR A 546 4.25 -3.10 42.65
C THR A 546 3.42 -2.02 43.32
N ILE A 547 2.17 -2.36 43.65
CA ILE A 547 1.27 -1.44 44.35
C ILE A 547 1.77 -1.12 45.77
N LEU A 548 2.28 -2.13 46.49
CA LEU A 548 2.80 -1.97 47.86
C LEU A 548 4.03 -1.06 47.91
N ASN A 549 4.86 -1.07 46.88
CA ASN A 549 6.09 -0.30 46.77
C ASN A 549 5.88 1.13 46.21
N ALA A 550 4.68 1.48 45.76
CA ALA A 550 4.39 2.78 45.18
C ALA A 550 4.34 3.88 46.26
N ASP A 551 5.01 5.01 45.98
CA ASP A 551 4.94 6.21 46.82
C ASP A 551 3.54 6.81 46.83
N GLN A 552 2.86 6.74 45.68
CA GLN A 552 1.49 7.21 45.49
C GLN A 552 0.69 6.20 44.65
N ILE A 553 -0.56 6.01 44.99
CA ILE A 553 -1.53 5.23 44.24
C ILE A 553 -2.66 6.14 43.81
N ILE A 554 -2.98 6.10 42.52
CA ILE A 554 -4.11 6.79 41.88
C ILE A 554 -5.13 5.76 41.49
N VAL A 555 -6.34 5.87 41.99
CA VAL A 555 -7.44 4.98 41.69
C VAL A 555 -8.33 5.61 40.63
N LEU A 556 -8.38 4.96 39.46
CA LEU A 556 -9.13 5.44 38.31
C LEU A 556 -10.39 4.60 38.09
N LYS A 557 -11.54 5.25 37.97
CA LYS A 557 -12.82 4.61 37.66
C LYS A 557 -13.64 5.49 36.73
N ASP A 558 -14.16 4.91 35.66
CA ASP A 558 -15.01 5.59 34.65
C ASP A 558 -14.41 6.89 34.10
N GLY A 559 -13.06 6.94 34.02
CA GLY A 559 -12.30 8.10 33.50
C GLY A 559 -12.01 9.18 34.52
N GLU A 560 -12.32 8.99 35.79
CA GLU A 560 -12.12 9.95 36.87
C GLU A 560 -11.20 9.40 37.96
N VAL A 561 -10.43 10.30 38.63
CA VAL A 561 -9.65 9.93 39.80
C VAL A 561 -10.56 9.97 41.03
N ILE A 562 -10.88 8.77 41.58
CA ILE A 562 -11.81 8.64 42.72
C ILE A 562 -11.12 8.58 44.07
N GLU A 563 -9.89 8.06 44.12
CA GLU A 563 -9.09 7.95 45.36
C GLU A 563 -7.61 8.22 45.06
N ARG A 564 -6.91 8.80 46.07
CA ARG A 564 -5.47 9.09 46.00
C ARG A 564 -4.86 8.90 47.37
N GLY A 565 -3.69 8.26 47.48
CA GLY A 565 -2.96 8.05 48.71
C GLY A 565 -1.93 6.96 48.61
N ASN A 566 -1.32 6.56 49.72
CA ASN A 566 -0.51 5.35 49.78
C ASN A 566 -1.34 4.11 50.13
N HIS A 567 -0.73 2.95 50.02
CA HIS A 567 -1.41 1.66 50.27
C HIS A 567 -2.14 1.62 51.64
N HIS A 568 -1.47 2.05 52.70
CA HIS A 568 -2.02 2.00 54.05
C HIS A 568 -3.17 3.00 54.29
N GLU A 569 -3.06 4.18 53.68
CA GLU A 569 -4.11 5.20 53.73
C GLU A 569 -5.38 4.74 53.02
N LEU A 570 -5.22 4.21 51.81
CA LEU A 570 -6.35 3.78 50.99
C LEU A 570 -7.06 2.54 51.57
N LEU A 571 -6.32 1.60 52.17
CA LEU A 571 -6.94 0.48 52.88
C LEU A 571 -7.75 0.96 54.11
N LYS A 572 -7.26 1.94 54.86
CA LYS A 572 -8.00 2.50 56.03
C LYS A 572 -9.25 3.26 55.61
N LEU A 573 -9.27 3.87 54.44
CA LEU A 573 -10.46 4.52 53.87
C LEU A 573 -11.60 3.54 53.59
N GLY A 574 -11.28 2.26 53.37
CA GLY A 574 -12.29 1.21 53.06
C GLY A 574 -13.08 1.48 51.78
N GLY A 575 -12.53 2.28 50.87
CA GLY A 575 -13.16 2.68 49.65
C GLY A 575 -12.97 1.65 48.49
N PHE A 576 -13.04 2.15 47.25
CA PHE A 576 -12.94 1.32 46.04
C PHE A 576 -11.59 0.62 45.92
N TYR A 577 -10.50 1.24 46.34
CA TYR A 577 -9.18 0.60 46.41
C TYR A 577 -9.18 -0.63 47.32
N SER A 578 -9.79 -0.52 48.49
CA SER A 578 -9.89 -1.66 49.42
C SER A 578 -10.69 -2.80 48.84
N GLU A 579 -11.76 -2.50 48.09
CA GLU A 579 -12.55 -3.51 47.37
C GLU A 579 -11.72 -4.18 46.27
N LEU A 580 -11.01 -3.41 45.46
CA LEU A 580 -10.10 -3.94 44.42
C LEU A 580 -9.00 -4.82 45.02
N TYR A 581 -8.40 -4.37 46.12
CA TYR A 581 -7.37 -5.13 46.82
C TYR A 581 -7.86 -6.47 47.30
N HIS A 582 -9.01 -6.55 47.93
CA HIS A 582 -9.57 -7.82 48.45
C HIS A 582 -10.07 -8.74 47.33
N ASN A 583 -10.54 -8.19 46.23
CA ASN A 583 -11.11 -8.98 45.11
C ASN A 583 -10.05 -9.49 44.12
N GLN A 584 -8.97 -8.78 43.92
CA GLN A 584 -7.95 -9.12 42.91
C GLN A 584 -6.66 -9.69 43.50
N PHE A 585 -6.26 -9.25 44.69
CA PHE A 585 -4.90 -9.49 45.21
C PHE A 585 -4.83 -10.36 46.48
N VAL A 586 -5.93 -10.64 47.13
CA VAL A 586 -5.92 -11.50 48.36
C VAL A 586 -5.89 -13.00 48.01
N PHE A 587 -6.10 -13.35 46.72
CA PHE A 587 -6.06 -14.73 46.24
C PHE A 587 -4.78 -15.07 45.44
N GLU A 588 -3.87 -14.12 45.24
CA GLU A 588 -2.49 -14.32 44.77
C GLU A 588 -1.52 -14.46 45.96
#